data_b173ae419b04b3763188e765a45416f8
#
_entry.id   b173ae419b04b3763188e765a45416f8
#
_cell.length_a   1.000
_cell.length_b   1.000
_cell.length_c   1.000
_cell.angle_alpha   90.00
_cell.angle_beta   90.00
_cell.angle_gamma   90.00
#
_symmetry.space_group_name_H-M   'P 1'
#
loop_
_entity.id
_entity.type
_entity.pdbx_description
1 polymer ?
#
loop_
_entity_poly.entity_id
_entity_poly.type
_entity_poly.pdbx_seq_one_letter_code
_entity_poly.pdbx_strand_id
1 'polypeptide(L)'
;MKNSTIGQRRSFLKKMSSGALLAGTAPSLMFGNTLQENYQILEGRTRTYAANENIQIATIGMGIQGFNDTRAALAVPGIKLVAVCDLYDGRLKKAKEVFGDDVATTKEYRHILERDDVDAVIIATPDHWHDRISMDAMDHGKAVYCEKPMVHHIEEGWAVIENQRKNNQVFQVGSQRVSSLTYLKAKELYDAGAIGQLILAETWNDRQSVLGAWNYSIPLDASAKTIDWKRFLGDAPKIDFDPIRFFRWRNYQDYGTGVAGDLFVHLFSGLHLVTGSSGPSKMYTTGGLRYWKDGRDVPDVMIGCYDYPESEKHPAFNVQIR
;
A
#
# COMPACT_ATOMS: atom_id res chain seq x y z
N MET A 1 0.88 -50.01 -2.39
CA MET A 1 1.93 -49.04 -2.68
C MET A 1 1.46 -47.61 -2.38
N LYS A 2 1.40 -47.23 -1.07
CA LYS A 2 1.08 -45.84 -0.64
C LYS A 2 1.69 -45.59 0.73
N ASN A 3 3.03 -45.53 0.84
CA ASN A 3 3.66 -45.13 2.12
C ASN A 3 5.06 -44.53 1.99
N SER A 4 5.49 -44.09 0.77
CA SER A 4 6.86 -43.56 0.58
C SER A 4 6.99 -42.03 0.61
N THR A 5 5.88 -41.27 0.43
CA THR A 5 5.93 -39.82 0.25
C THR A 5 5.95 -39.02 1.58
N ILE A 6 5.42 -39.58 2.67
CA ILE A 6 5.39 -38.90 3.97
C ILE A 6 6.75 -38.96 4.68
N GLY A 7 7.52 -40.03 4.44
CA GLY A 7 8.88 -40.17 5.02
C GLY A 7 9.88 -39.16 4.43
N GLN A 8 9.76 -38.85 3.17
CA GLN A 8 10.68 -37.92 2.48
C GLN A 8 10.45 -36.45 2.90
N ARG A 9 9.21 -36.04 3.10
CA ARG A 9 8.90 -34.69 3.59
C ARG A 9 9.39 -34.46 5.04
N ARG A 10 9.23 -35.43 5.94
CA ARG A 10 9.76 -35.34 7.30
C ARG A 10 11.29 -35.34 7.36
N SER A 11 11.96 -36.10 6.48
CA SER A 11 13.43 -36.11 6.36
C SER A 11 13.95 -34.74 5.81
N PHE A 12 13.26 -34.14 4.86
CA PHE A 12 13.60 -32.81 4.35
C PHE A 12 13.47 -31.72 5.42
N LEU A 13 12.37 -31.71 6.19
CA LEU A 13 12.17 -30.75 7.26
C LEU A 13 13.17 -30.92 8.42
N LYS A 14 13.55 -32.17 8.76
CA LYS A 14 14.62 -32.42 9.72
C LYS A 14 16.01 -31.98 9.27
N LYS A 15 16.30 -32.07 7.98
CA LYS A 15 17.56 -31.54 7.38
C LYS A 15 17.61 -30.04 7.35
N MET A 16 16.48 -29.35 7.17
CA MET A 16 16.41 -27.89 7.25
C MET A 16 16.59 -27.38 8.70
N SER A 17 16.01 -28.05 9.69
CA SER A 17 16.19 -27.67 11.10
C SER A 17 17.61 -27.94 11.63
N SER A 18 18.32 -28.94 11.09
CA SER A 18 19.72 -29.20 11.42
C SER A 18 20.72 -28.25 10.76
N GLY A 19 20.36 -27.67 9.62
CA GLY A 19 21.17 -26.63 8.92
C GLY A 19 21.17 -25.28 9.65
N ALA A 20 20.11 -24.96 10.37
CA ALA A 20 20.01 -23.71 11.12
C ALA A 20 20.90 -23.66 12.39
N LEU A 21 21.35 -24.80 12.88
CA LEU A 21 22.22 -24.91 14.10
C LEU A 21 23.73 -24.85 13.76
N LEU A 22 24.11 -24.96 12.48
CA LEU A 22 25.51 -24.88 12.03
C LEU A 22 25.92 -23.50 11.48
N ALA A 23 25.01 -22.55 11.44
CA ALA A 23 25.29 -21.16 11.02
C ALA A 23 26.00 -20.32 12.10
N GLY A 24 26.27 -20.89 13.28
CA GLY A 24 26.93 -20.17 14.39
C GLY A 24 28.45 -20.08 14.34
N THR A 25 29.13 -20.73 13.39
CA THR A 25 30.62 -20.74 13.31
C THR A 25 31.20 -20.56 11.92
N ALA A 26 30.49 -19.95 10.99
CA ALA A 26 31.09 -19.54 9.74
C ALA A 26 31.87 -18.22 9.96
N PRO A 27 33.12 -18.09 9.46
CA PRO A 27 33.85 -16.84 9.55
C PRO A 27 33.04 -15.77 8.81
N SER A 28 32.91 -14.62 9.46
CA SER A 28 32.32 -13.41 8.88
C SER A 28 33.04 -13.07 7.57
N LEU A 29 32.50 -13.50 6.46
CA LEU A 29 32.84 -12.95 5.17
C LEU A 29 32.47 -11.46 5.24
N MET A 30 33.44 -10.59 5.07
CA MET A 30 33.29 -9.15 4.91
C MET A 30 32.40 -8.90 3.69
N PHE A 31 31.10 -8.87 3.89
CA PHE A 31 30.20 -8.21 2.96
C PHE A 31 30.16 -6.74 3.37
N GLY A 32 30.60 -5.91 2.43
CA GLY A 32 30.86 -4.51 2.68
C GLY A 32 29.66 -3.76 3.28
N ASN A 33 29.99 -2.78 4.08
CA ASN A 33 29.14 -1.84 4.83
C ASN A 33 28.16 -1.01 4.00
N THR A 34 27.87 -1.33 2.74
CA THR A 34 27.06 -0.50 1.85
C THR A 34 25.56 -0.60 2.06
N LEU A 35 25.06 -1.65 2.74
CA LEU A 35 23.63 -1.78 3.01
C LEU A 35 23.19 -1.09 4.32
N GLN A 36 24.12 -0.87 5.26
CA GLN A 36 23.81 -0.21 6.52
C GLN A 36 23.57 1.31 6.37
N GLU A 37 24.06 1.92 5.30
CA GLU A 37 23.88 3.36 5.08
C GLU A 37 22.51 3.74 4.52
N ASN A 38 21.77 2.80 3.90
CA ASN A 38 20.50 3.08 3.23
C ASN A 38 19.25 2.59 3.96
N TYR A 39 19.39 1.80 5.04
CA TYR A 39 18.26 1.24 5.76
C TYR A 39 18.49 1.32 7.27
N GLN A 40 17.71 2.14 7.94
CA GLN A 40 17.62 2.10 9.40
C GLN A 40 16.69 0.97 9.82
N ILE A 41 17.24 -0.15 10.27
CA ILE A 41 16.46 -1.11 11.05
C ILE A 41 16.28 -0.47 12.43
N LEU A 42 15.09 0.03 12.69
CA LEU A 42 14.72 0.50 14.03
C LEU A 42 14.67 -0.74 14.95
N GLU A 43 15.77 -1.05 15.61
CA GLU A 43 15.71 -1.95 16.75
C GLU A 43 14.77 -1.33 17.79
N GLY A 44 13.79 -2.12 18.25
CA GLY A 44 12.78 -1.70 19.22
C GLY A 44 13.39 -1.19 20.51
N ARG A 45 13.90 0.03 20.51
CA ARG A 45 14.29 0.73 21.73
C ARG A 45 13.01 1.16 22.43
N THR A 46 12.77 0.63 23.62
CA THR A 46 11.81 1.19 24.56
C THR A 46 12.30 2.59 24.99
N ARG A 47 12.12 3.57 24.13
CA ARG A 47 12.36 4.98 24.47
C ARG A 47 11.05 5.52 25.05
N THR A 48 11.08 6.01 26.28
CA THR A 48 9.98 6.80 26.83
C THR A 48 10.09 8.19 26.23
N TYR A 49 9.05 8.61 25.54
CA TYR A 49 8.95 9.96 24.96
C TYR A 49 8.24 10.87 25.97
N ALA A 50 8.72 12.09 26.13
CA ALA A 50 7.97 13.11 26.86
C ALA A 50 6.67 13.44 26.08
N ALA A 51 5.65 13.98 26.76
CA ALA A 51 4.36 14.23 26.13
C ALA A 51 4.45 15.18 24.92
N ASN A 52 5.40 16.07 24.91
CA ASN A 52 5.72 17.01 23.82
C ASN A 52 6.67 16.45 22.75
N GLU A 53 7.14 15.21 22.89
CA GLU A 53 7.94 14.49 21.90
C GLU A 53 7.10 13.51 21.08
N ASN A 54 5.81 13.35 21.40
CA ASN A 54 4.90 12.49 20.66
C ASN A 54 4.49 13.13 19.34
N ILE A 55 4.56 12.37 18.26
CA ILE A 55 3.97 12.74 16.96
C ILE A 55 2.49 12.40 17.01
N GLN A 56 1.65 13.39 16.83
CA GLN A 56 0.20 13.24 16.82
C GLN A 56 -0.30 13.03 15.39
N ILE A 57 -0.91 11.88 15.15
CA ILE A 57 -1.41 11.54 13.83
C ILE A 57 -2.93 11.54 13.78
N ALA A 58 -3.45 11.73 12.57
CA ALA A 58 -4.84 11.47 12.26
C ALA A 58 -4.96 10.56 11.04
N THR A 59 -6.03 9.75 10.95
CA THR A 59 -6.30 8.89 9.81
C THR A 59 -7.55 9.34 9.07
N ILE A 60 -7.43 9.52 7.76
CA ILE A 60 -8.52 9.89 6.84
C ILE A 60 -8.83 8.68 5.97
N GLY A 61 -10.04 8.11 6.14
CA GLY A 61 -10.44 6.84 5.54
C GLY A 61 -10.21 5.66 6.49
N MET A 62 -11.25 5.31 7.27
CA MET A 62 -11.23 4.20 8.24
C MET A 62 -11.80 2.93 7.62
N GLY A 63 -11.35 2.59 6.39
CA GLY A 63 -11.58 1.29 5.79
C GLY A 63 -10.65 0.22 6.38
N ILE A 64 -10.62 -0.97 5.76
CA ILE A 64 -9.76 -2.09 6.20
C ILE A 64 -8.30 -1.63 6.27
N GLN A 65 -7.82 -0.94 5.22
CA GLN A 65 -6.44 -0.48 5.17
C GLN A 65 -6.18 0.63 6.19
N GLY A 66 -7.07 1.62 6.32
CA GLY A 66 -6.90 2.70 7.30
C GLY A 66 -6.79 2.18 8.75
N PHE A 67 -7.56 1.15 9.12
CA PHE A 67 -7.37 0.48 10.41
C PHE A 67 -6.00 -0.20 10.55
N ASN A 68 -5.53 -0.85 9.48
CA ASN A 68 -4.23 -1.55 9.50
C ASN A 68 -3.07 -0.57 9.59
N ASP A 69 -3.08 0.50 8.79
CA ASP A 69 -2.04 1.53 8.80
C ASP A 69 -2.00 2.28 10.13
N THR A 70 -3.17 2.61 10.68
CA THR A 70 -3.26 3.21 12.03
C THR A 70 -2.64 2.31 13.08
N ARG A 71 -2.94 1.01 13.08
CA ARG A 71 -2.33 0.05 14.03
C ARG A 71 -0.83 -0.05 13.83
N ALA A 72 -0.37 -0.09 12.58
CA ALA A 72 1.05 -0.14 12.26
C ALA A 72 1.79 1.11 12.75
N ALA A 73 1.21 2.29 12.55
CA ALA A 73 1.75 3.55 13.03
C ALA A 73 1.81 3.58 14.57
N LEU A 74 0.74 3.16 15.25
CA LEU A 74 0.69 3.10 16.72
C LEU A 74 1.65 2.07 17.34
N ALA A 75 2.15 1.11 16.56
CA ALA A 75 3.20 0.20 17.03
C ALA A 75 4.58 0.89 17.13
N VAL A 76 4.73 2.07 16.53
CA VAL A 76 5.96 2.88 16.62
C VAL A 76 5.91 3.71 17.91
N PRO A 77 6.90 3.59 18.80
CA PRO A 77 6.94 4.38 20.03
C PRO A 77 6.92 5.89 19.76
N GLY A 78 6.13 6.63 20.53
CA GLY A 78 6.01 8.08 20.37
C GLY A 78 4.94 8.53 19.36
N ILE A 79 4.16 7.62 18.80
CA ILE A 79 3.02 7.96 17.94
C ILE A 79 1.70 7.93 18.75
N LYS A 80 0.86 8.95 18.57
CA LYS A 80 -0.47 9.05 19.18
C LYS A 80 -1.52 9.38 18.14
N LEU A 81 -2.60 8.59 18.09
CA LEU A 81 -3.77 8.89 17.27
C LEU A 81 -4.65 9.91 18.02
N VAL A 82 -4.96 11.04 17.39
CA VAL A 82 -5.80 12.11 17.99
C VAL A 82 -7.13 12.30 17.25
N ALA A 83 -7.22 11.92 15.99
CA ALA A 83 -8.45 12.06 15.22
C ALA A 83 -8.56 11.02 14.10
N VAL A 84 -9.80 10.76 13.68
CA VAL A 84 -10.11 9.97 12.47
C VAL A 84 -11.23 10.60 11.67
N CYS A 85 -11.17 10.43 10.35
CA CYS A 85 -12.22 10.82 9.43
C CYS A 85 -12.71 9.62 8.61
N ASP A 86 -14.00 9.45 8.48
CA ASP A 86 -14.63 8.54 7.49
C ASP A 86 -16.03 9.04 7.18
N LEU A 87 -16.53 8.73 6.01
CA LEU A 87 -17.86 9.17 5.57
C LEU A 87 -18.99 8.24 6.04
N TYR A 88 -18.67 7.08 6.64
CA TYR A 88 -19.61 6.13 7.18
C TYR A 88 -19.56 6.08 8.71
N ASP A 89 -20.71 6.32 9.35
CA ASP A 89 -20.87 6.38 10.80
C ASP A 89 -20.37 5.12 11.52
N GLY A 90 -20.64 3.95 10.92
CA GLY A 90 -20.21 2.67 11.50
C GLY A 90 -18.68 2.53 11.63
N ARG A 91 -17.91 3.10 10.71
CA ARG A 91 -16.44 3.11 10.79
C ARG A 91 -15.93 4.09 11.85
N LEU A 92 -16.56 5.25 12.00
CA LEU A 92 -16.24 6.22 13.06
C LEU A 92 -16.52 5.63 14.45
N LYS A 93 -17.68 4.97 14.61
CA LYS A 93 -18.00 4.23 15.84
C LYS A 93 -16.97 3.15 16.13
N LYS A 94 -16.64 2.34 15.12
CA LYS A 94 -15.63 1.27 15.25
C LYS A 94 -14.24 1.81 15.60
N ALA A 95 -13.86 2.97 15.09
CA ALA A 95 -12.59 3.59 15.43
C ALA A 95 -12.52 3.93 16.93
N LYS A 96 -13.57 4.48 17.51
CA LYS A 96 -13.64 4.73 18.96
C LYS A 96 -13.57 3.43 19.77
N GLU A 97 -14.31 2.40 19.37
CA GLU A 97 -14.25 1.09 20.04
C GLU A 97 -12.84 0.47 20.04
N VAL A 98 -12.06 0.71 18.99
CA VAL A 98 -10.72 0.09 18.82
C VAL A 98 -9.61 0.94 19.40
N PHE A 99 -9.68 2.27 19.25
CA PHE A 99 -8.58 3.17 19.58
C PHE A 99 -8.86 4.05 20.81
N GLY A 100 -10.08 4.04 21.34
CA GLY A 100 -10.50 4.77 22.52
C GLY A 100 -11.47 5.91 22.24
N ASP A 101 -12.26 6.25 23.25
CA ASP A 101 -13.29 7.30 23.15
C ASP A 101 -12.73 8.70 22.99
N ASP A 102 -11.48 8.92 23.41
CA ASP A 102 -10.78 10.22 23.31
C ASP A 102 -10.39 10.58 21.87
N VAL A 103 -10.44 9.62 20.94
CA VAL A 103 -10.16 9.88 19.52
C VAL A 103 -11.30 10.71 18.92
N ALA A 104 -10.97 11.91 18.45
CA ALA A 104 -11.94 12.76 17.76
C ALA A 104 -12.40 12.12 16.44
N THR A 105 -13.69 12.24 16.12
CA THR A 105 -14.25 11.68 14.88
C THR A 105 -14.95 12.74 14.06
N THR A 106 -14.78 12.73 12.74
CA THR A 106 -15.44 13.66 11.82
C THR A 106 -15.74 13.01 10.47
N LYS A 107 -16.72 13.57 9.73
CA LYS A 107 -16.97 13.25 8.30
C LYS A 107 -16.29 14.24 7.34
N GLU A 108 -15.72 15.32 7.86
CA GLU A 108 -15.04 16.34 7.07
C GLU A 108 -13.54 16.34 7.39
N TYR A 109 -12.72 15.90 6.43
CA TYR A 109 -11.27 15.79 6.64
C TYR A 109 -10.59 17.14 6.88
N ARG A 110 -11.14 18.24 6.35
CA ARG A 110 -10.60 19.58 6.56
C ARG A 110 -10.59 19.98 8.02
N HIS A 111 -11.58 19.51 8.81
CA HIS A 111 -11.55 19.72 10.27
C HIS A 111 -10.35 19.05 10.96
N ILE A 112 -9.78 17.99 10.34
CA ILE A 112 -8.54 17.40 10.83
C ILE A 112 -7.35 18.27 10.44
N LEU A 113 -7.32 18.81 9.23
CA LEU A 113 -6.20 19.61 8.74
C LEU A 113 -6.09 20.96 9.46
N GLU A 114 -7.21 21.51 9.90
CA GLU A 114 -7.30 22.76 10.68
C GLU A 114 -6.83 22.61 12.14
N ARG A 115 -6.59 21.38 12.62
CA ARG A 115 -6.15 21.13 14.00
C ARG A 115 -4.67 21.40 14.17
N ASP A 116 -4.31 22.20 15.16
CA ASP A 116 -2.92 22.51 15.53
C ASP A 116 -2.21 21.30 16.19
N ASP A 117 -2.97 20.37 16.78
CA ASP A 117 -2.46 19.19 17.45
C ASP A 117 -2.28 17.97 16.53
N VAL A 118 -2.41 18.11 15.21
CA VAL A 118 -2.14 17.06 14.23
C VAL A 118 -0.84 17.38 13.50
N ASP A 119 0.17 16.52 13.63
CA ASP A 119 1.47 16.66 12.96
C ASP A 119 1.48 15.98 11.58
N ALA A 120 0.82 14.83 11.48
CA ALA A 120 0.80 14.03 10.27
C ALA A 120 -0.54 13.35 10.02
N VAL A 121 -0.83 13.07 8.76
CA VAL A 121 -2.04 12.36 8.35
C VAL A 121 -1.72 11.08 7.58
N ILE A 122 -2.50 10.03 7.86
CA ILE A 122 -2.57 8.81 7.06
C ILE A 122 -3.80 8.92 6.17
N ILE A 123 -3.62 8.85 4.85
CA ILE A 123 -4.70 8.92 3.86
C ILE A 123 -4.90 7.51 3.30
N ALA A 124 -6.05 6.90 3.61
CA ALA A 124 -6.45 5.56 3.18
C ALA A 124 -7.88 5.57 2.62
N THR A 125 -8.22 6.62 1.91
CA THR A 125 -9.48 6.81 1.18
C THR A 125 -9.53 5.98 -0.11
N PRO A 126 -10.61 5.99 -0.88
CA PRO A 126 -10.58 5.60 -2.29
C PRO A 126 -9.64 6.48 -3.11
N ASP A 127 -9.13 5.92 -4.22
CA ASP A 127 -8.03 6.50 -5.01
C ASP A 127 -8.34 7.93 -5.51
N HIS A 128 -9.58 8.20 -5.91
CA HIS A 128 -10.02 9.50 -6.44
C HIS A 128 -10.01 10.66 -5.41
N TRP A 129 -9.60 10.41 -4.19
CA TRP A 129 -9.41 11.42 -3.15
C TRP A 129 -7.95 11.62 -2.75
N HIS A 130 -7.04 10.77 -3.22
CA HIS A 130 -5.65 10.74 -2.74
C HIS A 130 -4.91 12.04 -3.04
N ASP A 131 -4.98 12.53 -4.28
CA ASP A 131 -4.32 13.76 -4.73
C ASP A 131 -4.79 14.97 -3.94
N ARG A 132 -6.11 15.16 -3.90
CA ARG A 132 -6.77 16.31 -3.27
C ARG A 132 -6.45 16.42 -1.79
N ILE A 133 -6.67 15.32 -1.05
CA ILE A 133 -6.43 15.31 0.41
C ILE A 133 -4.95 15.46 0.70
N SER A 134 -4.07 14.87 -0.12
CA SER A 134 -2.62 15.00 0.03
C SER A 134 -2.16 16.45 -0.12
N MET A 135 -2.63 17.15 -1.16
CA MET A 135 -2.28 18.54 -1.39
C MET A 135 -2.85 19.45 -0.29
N ASP A 136 -4.13 19.28 0.04
CA ASP A 136 -4.76 20.05 1.13
C ASP A 136 -4.01 19.86 2.47
N ALA A 137 -3.55 18.63 2.77
CA ALA A 137 -2.79 18.34 3.98
C ALA A 137 -1.42 19.01 3.99
N MET A 138 -0.69 18.97 2.90
CA MET A 138 0.62 19.62 2.77
C MET A 138 0.49 21.16 2.83
N ASP A 139 -0.55 21.72 2.24
CA ASP A 139 -0.85 23.16 2.32
C ASP A 139 -1.16 23.62 3.77
N HIS A 140 -1.66 22.71 4.63
CA HIS A 140 -1.86 22.93 6.06
C HIS A 140 -0.63 22.56 6.92
N GLY A 141 0.51 22.30 6.28
CA GLY A 141 1.76 22.00 7.00
C GLY A 141 1.81 20.60 7.61
N LYS A 142 0.94 19.67 7.22
CA LYS A 142 0.93 18.30 7.74
C LYS A 142 1.85 17.40 6.94
N ALA A 143 2.60 16.53 7.61
CA ALA A 143 3.26 15.41 6.97
C ALA A 143 2.23 14.38 6.49
N VAL A 144 2.49 13.73 5.37
CA VAL A 144 1.51 12.85 4.69
C VAL A 144 2.07 11.47 4.45
N TYR A 145 1.35 10.45 4.91
CA TYR A 145 1.42 9.10 4.39
C TYR A 145 0.15 8.85 3.58
N CYS A 146 0.28 8.69 2.26
CA CYS A 146 -0.84 8.40 1.37
C CYS A 146 -0.75 6.97 0.87
N GLU A 147 -1.81 6.17 1.06
CA GLU A 147 -1.87 4.82 0.49
C GLU A 147 -1.69 4.84 -1.03
N LYS A 148 -1.20 3.74 -1.56
CA LYS A 148 -1.07 3.54 -3.00
C LYS A 148 -2.45 3.30 -3.66
N PRO A 149 -2.63 3.68 -4.91
CA PRO A 149 -1.73 4.47 -5.75
C PRO A 149 -1.69 5.93 -5.28
N MET A 150 -0.60 6.63 -5.59
CA MET A 150 -0.44 8.03 -5.17
C MET A 150 -1.57 8.92 -5.69
N VAL A 151 -2.07 8.65 -6.88
CA VAL A 151 -3.11 9.41 -7.60
C VAL A 151 -4.06 8.47 -8.32
N HIS A 152 -5.24 8.94 -8.67
CA HIS A 152 -6.21 8.21 -9.48
C HIS A 152 -5.90 8.33 -10.98
N HIS A 153 -5.63 9.53 -11.46
CA HIS A 153 -5.20 9.81 -12.83
C HIS A 153 -3.74 10.24 -12.89
N ILE A 154 -3.01 9.82 -13.93
CA ILE A 154 -1.56 10.07 -14.05
C ILE A 154 -1.25 11.57 -14.04
N GLU A 155 -2.10 12.36 -14.64
CA GLU A 155 -1.97 13.82 -14.77
C GLU A 155 -1.93 14.53 -13.41
N GLU A 156 -2.59 13.98 -12.40
CA GLU A 156 -2.67 14.53 -11.03
C GLU A 156 -1.30 14.44 -10.31
N GLY A 157 -0.47 13.49 -10.73
CA GLY A 157 0.80 13.18 -10.06
C GLY A 157 1.76 14.37 -10.01
N TRP A 158 1.85 15.15 -11.09
CA TRP A 158 2.72 16.32 -11.12
C TRP A 158 2.29 17.42 -10.15
N ALA A 159 0.99 17.65 -10.00
CA ALA A 159 0.47 18.63 -9.07
C ALA A 159 0.81 18.26 -7.61
N VAL A 160 0.71 16.98 -7.25
CA VAL A 160 1.10 16.48 -5.91
C VAL A 160 2.60 16.68 -5.67
N ILE A 161 3.46 16.35 -6.66
CA ILE A 161 4.91 16.51 -6.56
C ILE A 161 5.31 17.98 -6.41
N GLU A 162 4.71 18.86 -7.19
CA GLU A 162 4.97 20.31 -7.13
C GLU A 162 4.49 20.91 -5.81
N ASN A 163 3.31 20.48 -5.32
CA ASN A 163 2.78 20.91 -4.02
C ASN A 163 3.70 20.47 -2.87
N GLN A 164 4.20 19.22 -2.91
CA GLN A 164 5.17 18.72 -1.93
C GLN A 164 6.45 19.57 -1.92
N ARG A 165 7.00 19.89 -3.09
CA ARG A 165 8.22 20.71 -3.22
C ARG A 165 8.00 22.14 -2.72
N LYS A 166 6.89 22.75 -3.09
CA LYS A 166 6.52 24.10 -2.68
C LYS A 166 6.41 24.23 -1.16
N ASN A 167 5.79 23.26 -0.52
CA ASN A 167 5.56 23.26 0.93
C ASN A 167 6.73 22.64 1.72
N ASN A 168 7.69 21.99 1.04
CA ASN A 168 8.80 21.25 1.66
C ASN A 168 8.33 20.27 2.73
N GLN A 169 7.20 19.60 2.49
CA GLN A 169 6.59 18.67 3.43
C GLN A 169 7.10 17.24 3.25
N VAL A 170 7.04 16.46 4.33
CA VAL A 170 7.25 15.02 4.25
C VAL A 170 6.04 14.39 3.58
N PHE A 171 6.27 13.69 2.47
CA PHE A 171 5.25 12.94 1.75
C PHE A 171 5.77 11.53 1.43
N GLN A 172 5.04 10.51 1.86
CA GLN A 172 5.37 9.12 1.60
C GLN A 172 4.18 8.40 0.97
N VAL A 173 4.43 7.70 -0.15
CA VAL A 173 3.45 6.77 -0.74
C VAL A 173 3.53 5.42 -0.05
N GLY A 174 2.36 4.86 0.33
CA GLY A 174 2.21 3.62 1.06
C GLY A 174 2.48 2.35 0.25
N SER A 175 3.62 2.26 -0.39
CA SER A 175 4.06 1.07 -1.15
C SER A 175 4.74 0.05 -0.24
N GLN A 176 3.97 -0.81 0.42
CA GLN A 176 4.46 -1.75 1.46
C GLN A 176 5.59 -2.67 0.99
N ARG A 177 5.63 -3.04 -0.30
CA ARG A 177 6.65 -3.96 -0.85
C ARG A 177 8.07 -3.42 -0.73
N VAL A 178 8.25 -2.11 -0.83
CA VAL A 178 9.57 -1.46 -0.74
C VAL A 178 10.15 -1.45 0.68
N SER A 179 9.32 -1.73 1.69
CA SER A 179 9.73 -1.89 3.09
C SER A 179 9.85 -3.36 3.53
N SER A 180 9.67 -4.31 2.60
CA SER A 180 9.71 -5.74 2.90
C SER A 180 11.15 -6.26 2.98
N LEU A 181 11.50 -6.92 4.09
CA LEU A 181 12.81 -7.57 4.26
C LEU A 181 13.10 -8.59 3.16
N THR A 182 12.07 -9.27 2.63
CA THR A 182 12.20 -10.21 1.53
C THR A 182 12.68 -9.52 0.25
N TYR A 183 12.10 -8.35 -0.08
CA TYR A 183 12.53 -7.58 -1.26
C TYR A 183 13.91 -6.93 -1.05
N LEU A 184 14.24 -6.50 0.15
CA LEU A 184 15.57 -6.01 0.49
C LEU A 184 16.63 -7.11 0.31
N LYS A 185 16.33 -8.35 0.77
CA LYS A 185 17.22 -9.48 0.56
C LYS A 185 17.34 -9.87 -0.91
N ALA A 186 16.24 -9.80 -1.66
CA ALA A 186 16.27 -10.04 -3.11
C ALA A 186 17.15 -9.00 -3.82
N LYS A 187 17.05 -7.73 -3.43
CA LYS A 187 17.94 -6.68 -3.94
C LYS A 187 19.40 -6.96 -3.64
N GLU A 188 19.74 -7.30 -2.39
CA GLU A 188 21.12 -7.66 -2.01
C GLU A 188 21.67 -8.79 -2.90
N LEU A 189 20.89 -9.84 -3.13
CA LEU A 189 21.29 -10.97 -3.97
C LEU A 189 21.41 -10.57 -5.45
N TYR A 190 20.51 -9.73 -5.93
CA TYR A 190 20.57 -9.20 -7.30
C TYR A 190 21.83 -8.36 -7.50
N ASP A 191 22.12 -7.42 -6.60
CA ASP A 191 23.30 -6.55 -6.65
C ASP A 191 24.61 -7.36 -6.56
N ALA A 192 24.59 -8.50 -5.85
CA ALA A 192 25.70 -9.44 -5.76
C ALA A 192 25.85 -10.34 -7.02
N GLY A 193 24.99 -10.20 -8.02
CA GLY A 193 25.04 -10.98 -9.25
C GLY A 193 24.58 -12.44 -9.10
N ALA A 194 23.82 -12.79 -8.05
CA ALA A 194 23.45 -14.18 -7.72
C ALA A 194 22.63 -14.88 -8.82
N ILE A 195 21.90 -14.13 -9.65
CA ILE A 195 21.11 -14.66 -10.75
C ILE A 195 21.79 -14.48 -12.12
N GLY A 196 23.00 -13.89 -12.17
CA GLY A 196 23.63 -13.51 -13.41
C GLY A 196 22.90 -12.36 -14.13
N GLN A 197 22.94 -12.36 -15.47
CA GLN A 197 22.31 -11.32 -16.27
C GLN A 197 20.78 -11.47 -16.25
N LEU A 198 20.07 -10.42 -15.84
CA LEU A 198 18.63 -10.36 -15.92
C LEU A 198 18.20 -10.20 -17.39
N ILE A 199 17.35 -11.10 -17.88
CA ILE A 199 16.77 -11.05 -19.23
C ILE A 199 15.25 -11.05 -19.23
N LEU A 200 14.63 -11.66 -18.22
CA LEU A 200 13.17 -11.76 -18.06
C LEU A 200 12.81 -11.77 -16.58
N ALA A 201 11.79 -11.02 -16.21
CA ALA A 201 11.11 -11.13 -14.92
C ALA A 201 9.64 -11.48 -15.12
N GLU A 202 9.14 -12.42 -14.35
CA GLU A 202 7.74 -12.80 -14.33
C GLU A 202 7.16 -12.53 -12.95
N THR A 203 5.95 -11.95 -12.91
CA THR A 203 5.27 -11.67 -11.66
C THR A 203 3.76 -11.75 -11.84
N TRP A 204 3.06 -12.10 -10.77
CA TRP A 204 1.60 -12.26 -10.81
C TRP A 204 0.95 -11.97 -9.46
N ASN A 205 -0.33 -11.62 -9.53
CA ASN A 205 -1.18 -11.44 -8.36
C ASN A 205 -2.59 -11.97 -8.67
N ASP A 206 -2.72 -13.29 -8.67
CA ASP A 206 -3.98 -13.95 -8.98
C ASP A 206 -4.93 -13.83 -7.78
N ARG A 207 -6.01 -13.07 -7.95
CA ARG A 207 -7.11 -12.94 -6.99
C ARG A 207 -8.34 -13.67 -7.50
N GLN A 208 -8.35 -14.98 -7.35
CA GLN A 208 -9.50 -15.79 -7.75
C GLN A 208 -10.31 -16.20 -6.52
N SER A 209 -11.58 -15.79 -6.48
CA SER A 209 -12.55 -16.30 -5.53
C SER A 209 -13.93 -16.34 -6.18
N VAL A 210 -14.78 -17.23 -5.71
CA VAL A 210 -16.17 -17.35 -6.21
C VAL A 210 -16.96 -16.05 -6.00
N LEU A 211 -16.67 -15.32 -4.92
CA LEU A 211 -17.33 -14.07 -4.59
C LEU A 211 -16.83 -12.86 -5.41
N GLY A 212 -15.68 -12.99 -6.07
CA GLY A 212 -15.06 -11.90 -6.80
C GLY A 212 -14.07 -11.07 -5.97
N ALA A 213 -13.07 -10.51 -6.65
CA ALA A 213 -12.14 -9.59 -6.03
C ALA A 213 -12.90 -8.34 -5.55
N TRP A 214 -12.50 -7.82 -4.39
CA TRP A 214 -13.06 -6.61 -3.74
C TRP A 214 -14.55 -6.65 -3.39
N ASN A 215 -15.19 -7.81 -3.41
CA ASN A 215 -16.58 -8.00 -2.99
C ASN A 215 -16.69 -8.09 -1.47
N TYR A 216 -16.30 -7.02 -0.78
CA TYR A 216 -16.44 -6.91 0.67
C TYR A 216 -17.90 -6.91 1.10
N SER A 217 -18.15 -7.35 2.34
CA SER A 217 -19.48 -7.29 2.95
C SER A 217 -19.95 -5.84 3.10
N ILE A 218 -21.24 -5.64 2.91
CA ILE A 218 -21.90 -4.34 3.10
C ILE A 218 -22.67 -4.40 4.43
N PRO A 219 -22.43 -3.46 5.37
CA PRO A 219 -23.17 -3.42 6.62
C PRO A 219 -24.67 -3.23 6.40
N LEU A 220 -25.49 -3.83 7.28
CA LEU A 220 -26.96 -3.79 7.16
C LEU A 220 -27.55 -2.39 7.35
N ASP A 221 -26.85 -1.51 8.06
CA ASP A 221 -27.22 -0.11 8.31
C ASP A 221 -26.74 0.85 7.22
N ALA A 222 -26.08 0.34 6.16
CA ALA A 222 -25.60 1.16 5.05
C ALA A 222 -26.78 1.86 4.35
N SER A 223 -26.79 3.18 4.42
CA SER A 223 -27.88 4.01 3.89
C SER A 223 -27.41 5.45 3.64
N ALA A 224 -28.17 6.22 2.87
CA ALA A 224 -27.92 7.64 2.68
C ALA A 224 -27.99 8.48 3.99
N LYS A 225 -28.48 7.90 5.10
CA LYS A 225 -28.48 8.55 6.42
C LYS A 225 -27.17 8.32 7.17
N THR A 226 -26.54 7.16 6.99
CA THR A 226 -25.33 6.77 7.71
C THR A 226 -24.05 7.05 6.90
N ILE A 227 -24.18 7.31 5.59
CA ILE A 227 -23.06 7.57 4.67
C ILE A 227 -23.20 8.94 4.04
N ASP A 228 -22.15 9.77 4.09
CA ASP A 228 -22.09 11.04 3.35
C ASP A 228 -21.75 10.78 1.89
N TRP A 229 -22.76 10.39 1.13
CA TRP A 229 -22.61 10.04 -0.28
C TRP A 229 -22.15 11.21 -1.16
N LYS A 230 -22.62 12.41 -0.86
CA LYS A 230 -22.23 13.61 -1.62
C LYS A 230 -20.73 13.87 -1.52
N ARG A 231 -20.18 13.77 -0.30
CA ARG A 231 -18.73 13.90 -0.10
C ARG A 231 -17.97 12.74 -0.71
N PHE A 232 -18.49 11.51 -0.62
CA PHE A 232 -17.84 10.36 -1.25
C PHE A 232 -17.61 10.57 -2.74
N LEU A 233 -18.62 11.04 -3.46
CA LEU A 233 -18.52 11.29 -4.90
C LEU A 233 -17.45 12.34 -5.24
N GLY A 234 -17.31 13.40 -4.40
CA GLY A 234 -16.36 14.46 -4.72
C GLY A 234 -16.61 15.02 -6.12
N ASP A 235 -15.61 14.93 -6.99
CA ASP A 235 -15.67 15.37 -8.39
C ASP A 235 -16.13 14.24 -9.34
N ALA A 236 -16.25 13.00 -8.88
CA ALA A 236 -16.78 11.88 -9.66
C ALA A 236 -18.23 12.13 -10.14
N PRO A 237 -18.72 11.41 -11.16
CA PRO A 237 -20.07 11.55 -11.70
C PRO A 237 -21.14 11.50 -10.62
N LYS A 238 -22.11 12.42 -10.67
CA LYS A 238 -23.17 12.52 -9.69
C LYS A 238 -24.25 11.49 -10.01
N ILE A 239 -24.35 10.49 -9.19
CA ILE A 239 -25.34 9.41 -9.27
C ILE A 239 -26.06 9.26 -7.94
N ASP A 240 -27.20 8.58 -7.95
CA ASP A 240 -27.96 8.24 -6.76
C ASP A 240 -27.14 7.38 -5.81
N PHE A 241 -27.52 7.40 -4.52
CA PHE A 241 -26.84 6.64 -3.49
C PHE A 241 -26.83 5.13 -3.81
N ASP A 242 -25.61 4.58 -3.84
CA ASP A 242 -25.36 3.16 -4.06
C ASP A 242 -24.37 2.63 -3.02
N PRO A 243 -24.82 1.81 -2.04
CA PRO A 243 -23.93 1.23 -1.04
C PRO A 243 -22.92 0.25 -1.64
N ILE A 244 -23.21 -0.38 -2.79
CA ILE A 244 -22.27 -1.26 -3.47
C ILE A 244 -21.08 -0.44 -3.94
N ARG A 245 -21.30 0.69 -4.59
CA ARG A 245 -20.22 1.57 -5.04
C ARG A 245 -19.41 2.16 -3.88
N PHE A 246 -20.03 2.43 -2.74
CA PHE A 246 -19.31 2.92 -1.56
C PHE A 246 -18.39 1.85 -0.94
N PHE A 247 -18.87 0.64 -0.68
CA PHE A 247 -18.11 -0.40 0.01
C PHE A 247 -17.22 -1.22 -0.93
N ARG A 248 -17.52 -1.24 -2.23
CA ARG A 248 -16.80 -1.98 -3.27
C ARG A 248 -16.27 -1.06 -4.36
N TRP A 249 -15.86 0.14 -3.97
CA TRP A 249 -15.43 1.22 -4.86
C TRP A 249 -14.33 0.81 -5.85
N ARG A 250 -13.48 -0.14 -5.48
CA ARG A 250 -12.42 -0.69 -6.35
C ARG A 250 -12.95 -1.40 -7.60
N ASN A 251 -14.23 -1.74 -7.62
CA ASN A 251 -14.90 -2.34 -8.76
C ASN A 251 -15.30 -1.31 -9.84
N TYR A 252 -15.09 0.01 -9.56
CA TYR A 252 -15.57 1.09 -10.42
C TYR A 252 -14.45 2.06 -10.74
N GLN A 253 -14.28 2.36 -12.06
CA GLN A 253 -13.27 3.28 -12.57
C GLN A 253 -13.44 4.72 -12.07
N ASP A 254 -14.67 5.11 -11.72
CA ASP A 254 -14.95 6.42 -11.13
C ASP A 254 -14.20 6.67 -9.81
N TYR A 255 -13.77 5.62 -9.10
CA TYR A 255 -13.23 5.74 -7.74
C TYR A 255 -11.89 5.04 -7.53
N GLY A 256 -11.51 4.14 -8.43
CA GLY A 256 -10.31 3.32 -8.28
C GLY A 256 -9.64 3.00 -9.61
N THR A 257 -8.39 2.59 -9.50
CA THR A 257 -7.46 2.35 -10.61
C THR A 257 -7.49 0.91 -11.15
N GLY A 258 -8.41 0.08 -10.63
CA GLY A 258 -8.58 -1.31 -11.06
C GLY A 258 -7.35 -2.17 -10.79
N VAL A 259 -7.17 -3.23 -11.60
CA VAL A 259 -6.09 -4.22 -11.44
C VAL A 259 -4.70 -3.55 -11.54
N ALA A 260 -4.53 -2.60 -12.44
CA ALA A 260 -3.24 -1.95 -12.66
C ALA A 260 -2.77 -1.17 -11.42
N GLY A 261 -3.57 -0.22 -10.94
CA GLY A 261 -3.18 0.63 -9.82
C GLY A 261 -3.37 -0.01 -8.45
N ASP A 262 -4.30 -0.97 -8.29
CA ASP A 262 -4.50 -1.62 -6.99
C ASP A 262 -3.59 -2.86 -6.78
N LEU A 263 -3.27 -3.62 -7.82
CA LEU A 263 -2.50 -4.87 -7.72
C LEU A 263 -1.11 -4.78 -8.36
N PHE A 264 -1.02 -4.34 -9.62
CA PHE A 264 0.27 -4.33 -10.33
C PHE A 264 1.24 -3.32 -9.73
N VAL A 265 0.77 -2.23 -9.12
CA VAL A 265 1.60 -1.27 -8.38
C VAL A 265 2.47 -1.97 -7.32
N HIS A 266 1.95 -2.99 -6.64
CA HIS A 266 2.74 -3.76 -5.68
C HIS A 266 3.84 -4.57 -6.35
N LEU A 267 3.56 -5.16 -7.51
CA LEU A 267 4.50 -5.98 -8.26
C LEU A 267 5.62 -5.10 -8.84
N PHE A 268 5.25 -3.99 -9.48
CA PHE A 268 6.21 -3.03 -10.02
C PHE A 268 7.08 -2.38 -8.95
N SER A 269 6.51 -1.95 -7.83
CA SER A 269 7.31 -1.32 -6.77
C SER A 269 8.36 -2.27 -6.20
N GLY A 270 8.03 -3.55 -6.02
CA GLY A 270 8.98 -4.57 -5.62
C GLY A 270 10.05 -4.85 -6.69
N LEU A 271 9.65 -4.97 -7.95
CA LEU A 271 10.58 -5.15 -9.07
C LEU A 271 11.56 -3.98 -9.18
N HIS A 272 11.03 -2.74 -9.16
CA HIS A 272 11.84 -1.53 -9.27
C HIS A 272 12.82 -1.36 -8.09
N LEU A 273 12.40 -1.74 -6.88
CA LEU A 273 13.30 -1.77 -5.74
C LEU A 273 14.48 -2.72 -5.97
N VAL A 274 14.21 -3.94 -6.44
CA VAL A 274 15.22 -4.98 -6.63
C VAL A 274 16.17 -4.61 -7.77
N THR A 275 15.65 -4.18 -8.92
CA THR A 275 16.45 -3.93 -10.13
C THR A 275 17.01 -2.51 -10.22
N GLY A 276 16.47 -1.57 -9.45
CA GLY A 276 16.77 -0.14 -9.57
C GLY A 276 16.17 0.50 -10.81
N SER A 277 15.20 -0.15 -11.46
CA SER A 277 14.52 0.38 -12.66
C SER A 277 13.60 1.54 -12.31
N SER A 278 13.41 2.44 -13.28
CA SER A 278 12.48 3.57 -13.19
C SER A 278 11.17 3.39 -13.96
N GLY A 279 11.11 2.41 -14.85
CA GLY A 279 9.92 2.08 -15.63
C GLY A 279 10.21 1.53 -17.02
N PRO A 280 9.22 0.93 -17.69
CA PRO A 280 9.35 0.40 -19.04
C PRO A 280 9.31 1.51 -20.11
N SER A 281 9.94 1.26 -21.25
CA SER A 281 9.85 2.11 -22.44
C SER A 281 8.69 1.74 -23.37
N LYS A 282 8.20 0.49 -23.29
CA LYS A 282 7.07 -0.02 -24.07
C LYS A 282 6.19 -0.92 -23.22
N MET A 283 4.89 -0.87 -23.47
CA MET A 283 3.88 -1.68 -22.79
C MET A 283 2.92 -2.28 -23.80
N TYR A 284 2.65 -3.57 -23.63
CA TYR A 284 1.64 -4.32 -24.39
C TYR A 284 0.71 -4.98 -23.40
N THR A 285 -0.56 -4.57 -23.38
CA THR A 285 -1.51 -5.08 -22.41
C THR A 285 -2.78 -5.59 -23.07
N THR A 286 -3.38 -6.60 -22.47
CA THR A 286 -4.70 -7.10 -22.80
C THR A 286 -5.45 -7.48 -21.55
N GLY A 287 -6.77 -7.50 -21.61
CA GLY A 287 -7.61 -7.85 -20.47
C GLY A 287 -9.08 -7.61 -20.72
N GLY A 288 -9.85 -7.56 -19.68
CA GLY A 288 -11.27 -7.23 -19.72
C GLY A 288 -12.08 -7.97 -18.67
N LEU A 289 -13.41 -7.74 -18.67
CA LEU A 289 -14.37 -8.45 -17.84
C LEU A 289 -14.66 -9.83 -18.45
N ARG A 290 -14.13 -10.86 -17.83
CA ARG A 290 -14.21 -12.24 -18.34
C ARG A 290 -15.13 -13.11 -17.49
N TYR A 291 -15.04 -12.99 -16.19
CA TYR A 291 -15.72 -13.89 -15.25
C TYR A 291 -16.82 -13.19 -14.43
N TRP A 292 -16.51 -12.12 -13.70
CA TRP A 292 -17.48 -11.51 -12.77
C TRP A 292 -18.46 -10.56 -13.47
N LYS A 293 -19.75 -10.91 -13.44
CA LYS A 293 -20.85 -10.14 -14.05
C LYS A 293 -21.68 -9.44 -12.96
N ASP A 294 -21.05 -8.76 -12.05
CA ASP A 294 -21.64 -8.16 -10.85
C ASP A 294 -21.85 -6.65 -10.94
N GLY A 295 -21.76 -6.08 -12.14
CA GLY A 295 -21.98 -4.66 -12.38
C GLY A 295 -20.70 -3.79 -12.26
N ARG A 296 -19.53 -4.42 -12.04
CA ARG A 296 -18.24 -3.72 -12.10
C ARG A 296 -17.91 -3.27 -13.52
N ASP A 297 -17.09 -2.22 -13.63
CA ASP A 297 -16.58 -1.74 -14.90
C ASP A 297 -15.05 -1.84 -15.03
N VAL A 298 -14.36 -2.24 -13.95
CA VAL A 298 -12.93 -2.56 -14.01
C VAL A 298 -12.70 -3.99 -14.52
N PRO A 299 -11.65 -4.23 -15.32
CA PRO A 299 -11.27 -5.59 -15.74
C PRO A 299 -11.04 -6.52 -14.55
N ASP A 300 -11.43 -7.78 -14.70
CA ASP A 300 -11.12 -8.87 -13.76
C ASP A 300 -9.93 -9.72 -14.22
N VAL A 301 -9.52 -9.59 -15.47
CA VAL A 301 -8.29 -10.16 -16.03
C VAL A 301 -7.49 -9.05 -16.70
N MET A 302 -6.21 -8.97 -16.39
CA MET A 302 -5.24 -8.11 -17.05
C MET A 302 -3.91 -8.84 -17.19
N ILE A 303 -3.32 -8.77 -18.37
CA ILE A 303 -2.00 -9.36 -18.68
C ILE A 303 -1.18 -8.28 -19.39
N GLY A 304 0.08 -8.14 -19.02
CA GLY A 304 0.98 -7.18 -19.64
C GLY A 304 2.36 -7.75 -19.92
N CYS A 305 2.96 -7.27 -21.01
CA CYS A 305 4.37 -7.45 -21.34
C CYS A 305 5.00 -6.06 -21.45
N TYR A 306 6.17 -5.91 -20.84
CA TYR A 306 6.81 -4.61 -20.68
C TYR A 306 8.29 -4.73 -21.08
N ASP A 307 8.76 -3.77 -21.88
CA ASP A 307 10.16 -3.68 -22.31
C ASP A 307 10.89 -2.65 -21.46
N TYR A 308 11.89 -3.07 -20.71
CA TYR A 308 12.77 -2.21 -19.94
C TYR A 308 14.06 -1.98 -20.70
N PRO A 309 14.43 -0.73 -21.00
CA PRO A 309 15.68 -0.42 -21.68
C PRO A 309 16.88 -0.69 -20.75
N GLU A 310 18.06 -0.81 -21.34
CA GLU A 310 19.31 -0.83 -20.59
C GLU A 310 19.50 0.47 -19.79
N SER A 311 20.07 0.35 -18.60
CA SER A 311 20.43 1.46 -17.72
C SER A 311 21.76 1.18 -17.03
N GLU A 312 22.25 2.14 -16.25
CA GLU A 312 23.45 1.93 -15.43
C GLU A 312 23.28 0.85 -14.35
N LYS A 313 22.04 0.51 -13.99
CA LYS A 313 21.70 -0.41 -12.89
C LYS A 313 21.31 -1.80 -13.34
N HIS A 314 20.92 -1.96 -14.59
CA HIS A 314 20.45 -3.26 -15.11
C HIS A 314 20.58 -3.31 -16.64
N PRO A 315 20.78 -4.52 -17.22
CA PRO A 315 20.68 -4.73 -18.67
C PRO A 315 19.26 -4.48 -19.17
N ALA A 316 19.06 -4.46 -20.49
CA ALA A 316 17.71 -4.50 -21.06
C ALA A 316 17.05 -5.84 -20.70
N PHE A 317 15.78 -5.82 -20.28
CA PHE A 317 15.01 -7.01 -19.93
C PHE A 317 13.52 -6.84 -20.18
N ASN A 318 12.81 -7.94 -20.24
CA ASN A 318 11.37 -7.94 -20.35
C ASN A 318 10.69 -8.27 -19.02
N VAL A 319 9.46 -7.81 -18.86
CA VAL A 319 8.60 -8.19 -17.74
C VAL A 319 7.28 -8.74 -18.27
N GLN A 320 6.86 -9.87 -17.75
CA GLN A 320 5.51 -10.39 -17.92
C GLN A 320 4.76 -10.27 -16.60
N ILE A 321 3.55 -9.70 -16.62
CA ILE A 321 2.72 -9.47 -15.44
C ILE A 321 1.29 -9.92 -15.66
N ARG A 322 0.67 -10.51 -14.65
CA ARG A 322 -0.75 -10.88 -14.67
C ARG A 322 -1.37 -10.87 -13.28
#